data_3fe39e495050f68101671c52903c07cf
#
_entry.id   3fe39e495050f68101671c52903c07cf
#
_cell.length_a   1.000
_cell.length_b   1.000
_cell.length_c   1.000
_cell.angle_alpha   90.00
_cell.angle_beta   90.00
_cell.angle_gamma   90.00
#
_symmetry.space_group_name_H-M   'P 1'
#
loop_
_entity.id
_entity.type
_entity.pdbx_description
1 polymer ?
#
loop_
_entity_poly.entity_id
_entity_poly.type
_entity_poly.pdbx_seq_one_letter_code
_entity_poly.pdbx_strand_id
1 'polypeptide(L)'
;MLNRKSNNSKLIMETWRRFVNEGALGIVGDDLMPELVSDPESFRCFKKPIPLEFRIAQGPEEVQTKEGPVDARPGDYIMTGTKGENWPIPADQFNYDILTQDGNTGTAAKKKIIVSAKEMTEPFEVKVSWSESTLKGNPGDYLVHYGPGDYGVVGREIFQETYEMS
;
A
#
# COMPACT_ATOMS: atom_id res chain seq x y z
N MET A 1 -9.23 -24.70 22.31
CA MET A 1 -9.50 -23.34 21.84
C MET A 1 -8.38 -22.75 21.03
N LEU A 2 -7.16 -22.86 21.48
CA LEU A 2 -5.99 -22.47 20.68
C LEU A 2 -5.90 -23.28 19.38
N ASN A 3 -6.31 -24.54 19.42
CA ASN A 3 -6.31 -25.41 18.27
C ASN A 3 -7.28 -24.99 17.17
N ARG A 4 -8.36 -24.30 17.51
CA ARG A 4 -9.39 -23.87 16.56
C ARG A 4 -8.89 -22.77 15.64
N LYS A 5 -8.14 -21.81 16.20
CA LYS A 5 -7.56 -20.71 15.43
C LYS A 5 -6.41 -21.19 14.55
N SER A 6 -5.59 -22.10 15.07
CA SER A 6 -4.52 -22.74 14.32
C SER A 6 -5.06 -23.59 13.18
N ASN A 7 -6.18 -24.30 13.40
CA ASN A 7 -6.80 -25.12 12.38
C ASN A 7 -7.39 -24.29 11.23
N ASN A 8 -7.93 -23.12 11.51
CA ASN A 8 -8.46 -22.24 10.47
C ASN A 8 -7.36 -21.70 9.57
N SER A 9 -6.28 -21.22 10.13
CA SER A 9 -5.12 -20.75 9.35
C SER A 9 -4.55 -21.87 8.49
N LYS A 10 -4.43 -23.06 9.06
CA LYS A 10 -3.94 -24.23 8.34
C LYS A 10 -4.87 -24.65 7.21
N LEU A 11 -6.18 -24.61 7.44
CA LEU A 11 -7.18 -24.94 6.44
C LEU A 11 -7.15 -23.98 5.27
N ILE A 12 -6.97 -22.69 5.53
CA ILE A 12 -6.88 -21.66 4.50
C ILE A 12 -5.60 -21.85 3.67
N MET A 13 -4.48 -22.15 4.31
CA MET A 13 -3.25 -22.44 3.61
C MET A 13 -3.35 -23.70 2.75
N GLU A 14 -4.03 -24.74 3.22
CA GLU A 14 -4.28 -25.95 2.44
C GLU A 14 -5.18 -25.68 1.25
N THR A 15 -6.21 -24.86 1.42
CA THR A 15 -7.10 -24.44 0.34
C THR A 15 -6.32 -23.66 -0.72
N TRP A 16 -5.49 -22.74 -0.29
CA TRP A 16 -4.62 -21.98 -1.16
C TRP A 16 -3.70 -22.87 -1.98
N ARG A 17 -3.00 -23.79 -1.33
CA ARG A 17 -2.10 -24.73 -2.00
C ARG A 17 -2.83 -25.62 -2.99
N ARG A 18 -4.04 -26.03 -2.65
CA ARG A 18 -4.86 -26.87 -3.52
C ARG A 18 -5.20 -26.14 -4.82
N PHE A 19 -5.59 -24.87 -4.77
CA PHE A 19 -5.87 -24.09 -5.96
C PHE A 19 -4.68 -24.00 -6.90
N VAL A 20 -3.50 -23.86 -6.37
CA VAL A 20 -2.28 -23.77 -7.17
C VAL A 20 -1.89 -25.12 -7.73
N ASN A 21 -1.95 -26.18 -6.92
CA ASN A 21 -1.57 -27.54 -7.33
C ASN A 21 -2.49 -28.13 -8.41
N GLU A 22 -3.72 -27.67 -8.48
CA GLU A 22 -4.68 -28.11 -9.52
C GLU A 22 -4.51 -27.34 -10.83
N GLY A 23 -3.46 -26.53 -10.96
CA GLY A 23 -3.19 -25.76 -12.18
C GLY A 23 -4.02 -24.50 -12.32
N ALA A 24 -4.87 -24.19 -11.35
CA ALA A 24 -5.61 -22.94 -11.28
C ALA A 24 -4.82 -21.94 -10.44
N LEU A 25 -4.89 -20.66 -10.81
CA LEU A 25 -4.32 -19.60 -9.98
C LEU A 25 -5.15 -19.50 -8.69
N GLY A 26 -4.47 -19.42 -7.56
CA GLY A 26 -5.14 -19.17 -6.28
C GLY A 26 -5.80 -17.80 -6.31
N ILE A 27 -7.10 -17.76 -5.98
CA ILE A 27 -7.85 -16.50 -5.90
C ILE A 27 -8.04 -16.17 -4.43
N VAL A 28 -7.56 -15.00 -4.04
CA VAL A 28 -7.69 -14.48 -2.69
C VAL A 28 -8.65 -13.31 -2.71
N GLY A 29 -9.54 -13.26 -1.76
CA GLY A 29 -10.51 -12.17 -1.62
C GLY A 29 -10.81 -11.88 -0.16
N ASP A 30 -11.74 -11.00 0.08
CA ASP A 30 -12.09 -10.56 1.42
C ASP A 30 -12.43 -11.69 2.38
N ASP A 31 -13.02 -12.76 1.86
CA ASP A 31 -13.41 -13.92 2.67
C ASP A 31 -12.21 -14.64 3.27
N LEU A 32 -11.04 -14.57 2.62
CA LEU A 32 -9.83 -15.25 3.06
C LEU A 32 -8.85 -14.32 3.78
N MET A 33 -8.95 -13.03 3.54
CA MET A 33 -7.93 -12.09 4.01
C MET A 33 -7.96 -11.78 5.51
N PRO A 34 -9.08 -11.81 6.20
CA PRO A 34 -9.04 -11.70 7.66
C PRO A 34 -8.12 -12.75 8.30
N GLU A 35 -7.98 -13.88 7.64
CA GLU A 35 -7.13 -14.96 8.11
C GLU A 35 -5.63 -14.72 7.82
N LEU A 36 -5.32 -13.86 6.86
CA LEU A 36 -3.92 -13.53 6.58
C LEU A 36 -3.23 -12.90 7.80
N VAL A 37 -3.96 -12.09 8.54
CA VAL A 37 -3.43 -11.44 9.76
C VAL A 37 -3.01 -12.47 10.80
N SER A 38 -3.71 -13.61 10.87
CA SER A 38 -3.40 -14.70 11.80
C SER A 38 -2.58 -15.80 11.16
N ASP A 39 -2.23 -15.72 9.88
CA ASP A 39 -1.37 -16.67 9.21
C ASP A 39 0.05 -16.56 9.79
N PRO A 40 0.64 -17.67 10.30
CA PRO A 40 1.98 -17.62 10.89
C PRO A 40 3.08 -17.23 9.90
N GLU A 41 2.85 -17.36 8.60
CA GLU A 41 3.79 -16.94 7.56
C GLU A 41 3.61 -15.48 7.17
N SER A 42 2.54 -14.82 7.61
CA SER A 42 2.34 -13.39 7.39
C SER A 42 3.11 -12.59 8.44
N PHE A 43 3.39 -11.35 8.11
CA PHE A 43 4.07 -10.44 9.01
C PHE A 43 3.53 -9.04 8.84
N ARG A 44 3.77 -8.22 9.83
CA ARG A 44 3.42 -6.81 9.79
C ARG A 44 4.58 -5.98 9.27
N CYS A 45 4.27 -5.04 8.42
CA CYS A 45 5.25 -4.16 7.81
C CYS A 45 4.61 -2.81 7.52
N PHE A 46 5.43 -1.88 7.07
CA PHE A 46 4.96 -0.57 6.64
C PHE A 46 5.83 -0.09 5.48
N LYS A 47 5.24 0.72 4.64
CA LYS A 47 5.99 1.37 3.57
C LYS A 47 6.91 2.43 4.17
N LYS A 48 8.18 2.41 3.78
CA LYS A 48 9.17 3.37 4.30
C LYS A 48 8.74 4.78 3.97
N PRO A 49 8.71 5.69 4.95
CA PRO A 49 8.43 7.09 4.67
C PRO A 49 9.53 7.69 3.81
N ILE A 50 9.13 8.35 2.73
CA ILE A 50 10.07 9.06 1.85
C ILE A 50 9.85 10.56 2.10
N PRO A 51 10.83 11.30 2.62
CA PRO A 51 10.70 12.75 2.77
C PRO A 51 10.54 13.43 1.42
N LEU A 52 9.53 14.26 1.30
CA LEU A 52 9.24 15.07 0.12
C LEU A 52 9.24 16.54 0.51
N GLU A 53 9.68 17.38 -0.39
CA GLU A 53 9.62 18.82 -0.19
C GLU A 53 8.20 19.32 -0.41
N PHE A 54 7.81 20.34 0.34
CA PHE A 54 6.56 21.05 0.15
C PHE A 54 6.74 22.55 0.28
N ARG A 55 5.83 23.28 -0.32
CA ARG A 55 5.61 24.70 -0.05
C ARG A 55 4.13 24.95 0.14
N ILE A 56 3.79 25.97 0.86
CA ILE A 56 2.40 26.37 1.10
C ILE A 56 2.06 27.51 0.13
N ALA A 57 0.98 27.35 -0.62
CA ALA A 57 0.53 28.37 -1.55
C ALA A 57 0.11 29.65 -0.80
N GLN A 58 0.63 30.78 -1.22
CA GLN A 58 0.35 32.08 -0.61
C GLN A 58 -0.85 32.77 -1.21
N GLY A 59 -1.27 32.35 -2.39
CA GLY A 59 -2.43 32.85 -3.11
C GLY A 59 -2.89 31.82 -4.10
N PRO A 60 -3.98 32.10 -4.85
CA PRO A 60 -4.42 31.21 -5.91
C PRO A 60 -3.32 31.05 -6.96
N GLU A 61 -3.04 29.82 -7.35
CA GLU A 61 -2.06 29.53 -8.38
C GLU A 61 -2.39 28.26 -9.12
N GLU A 62 -1.91 28.15 -10.35
CA GLU A 62 -2.02 26.96 -11.16
C GLU A 62 -0.73 26.14 -11.01
N VAL A 63 -0.88 24.86 -10.66
CA VAL A 63 0.25 23.94 -10.49
C VAL A 63 0.26 22.98 -11.68
N GLN A 64 1.39 22.88 -12.35
CA GLN A 64 1.56 21.92 -13.44
C GLN A 64 1.83 20.55 -12.84
N THR A 65 0.91 19.61 -13.05
CA THR A 65 1.04 18.23 -12.58
C THR A 65 1.25 17.29 -13.76
N LYS A 66 1.57 16.04 -13.48
CA LYS A 66 1.68 15.00 -14.52
C LYS A 66 0.39 14.81 -15.31
N GLU A 67 -0.73 15.09 -14.69
CA GLU A 67 -2.07 14.92 -15.29
C GLU A 67 -2.60 16.21 -15.89
N GLY A 68 -1.81 17.28 -15.90
CA GLY A 68 -2.18 18.59 -16.40
C GLY A 68 -2.25 19.64 -15.30
N PRO A 69 -2.71 20.87 -15.64
CA PRO A 69 -2.78 21.95 -14.67
C PRO A 69 -3.88 21.72 -13.65
N VAL A 70 -3.58 22.01 -12.38
CA VAL A 70 -4.52 21.93 -11.26
C VAL A 70 -4.44 23.23 -10.47
N ASP A 71 -5.58 23.79 -10.11
CA ASP A 71 -5.64 25.03 -9.34
C ASP A 71 -5.41 24.75 -7.85
N ALA A 72 -4.52 25.51 -7.25
CA ALA A 72 -4.27 25.52 -5.82
C ALA A 72 -4.85 26.78 -5.18
N ARG A 73 -5.33 26.64 -3.95
CA ARG A 73 -5.86 27.75 -3.14
C ARG A 73 -4.82 28.19 -2.11
N PRO A 74 -4.95 29.43 -1.59
CA PRO A 74 -4.09 29.82 -0.49
C PRO A 74 -4.15 28.84 0.66
N GLY A 75 -3.01 28.43 1.19
CA GLY A 75 -2.91 27.47 2.26
C GLY A 75 -2.79 26.01 1.82
N ASP A 76 -2.98 25.71 0.53
CA ASP A 76 -2.77 24.36 0.02
C ASP A 76 -1.27 24.01 0.04
N TYR A 77 -1.01 22.73 0.23
CA TYR A 77 0.37 22.20 0.19
C TYR A 77 0.72 21.80 -1.22
N ILE A 78 1.80 22.36 -1.75
CA ILE A 78 2.31 21.99 -3.07
C ILE A 78 3.51 21.09 -2.87
N MET A 79 3.32 19.82 -3.19
CA MET A 79 4.34 18.79 -2.99
C MET A 79 5.28 18.73 -4.18
N THR A 80 6.52 18.35 -3.92
CA THR A 80 7.50 18.04 -4.95
C THR A 80 7.96 16.60 -4.75
N GLY A 81 7.76 15.77 -5.77
CA GLY A 81 8.14 14.37 -5.74
C GLY A 81 9.62 14.16 -6.04
N THR A 82 10.04 12.91 -5.93
CA THR A 82 11.45 12.52 -6.11
C THR A 82 11.97 12.76 -7.54
N LYS A 83 11.07 12.87 -8.50
CA LYS A 83 11.40 13.15 -9.92
C LYS A 83 11.15 14.60 -10.32
N GLY A 84 10.91 15.47 -9.34
CA GLY A 84 10.63 16.87 -9.59
C GLY A 84 9.19 17.17 -9.99
N GLU A 85 8.30 16.18 -9.98
CA GLU A 85 6.88 16.37 -10.26
C GLU A 85 6.22 17.14 -9.10
N ASN A 86 5.20 17.95 -9.44
CA ASN A 86 4.48 18.74 -8.45
C ASN A 86 2.99 18.38 -8.45
N TRP A 87 2.36 18.48 -7.29
CA TRP A 87 0.91 18.36 -7.14
C TRP A 87 0.43 19.10 -5.89
N PRO A 88 -0.77 19.71 -5.94
CA PRO A 88 -1.33 20.35 -4.76
C PRO A 88 -2.12 19.37 -3.92
N ILE A 89 -2.11 19.57 -2.61
CA ILE A 89 -2.98 18.88 -1.67
C ILE A 89 -3.74 19.94 -0.89
N PRO A 90 -5.07 19.93 -0.90
CA PRO A 90 -5.87 20.84 -0.08
C PRO A 90 -5.45 20.74 1.40
N ALA A 91 -5.43 21.88 2.08
CA ALA A 91 -4.97 21.93 3.46
C ALA A 91 -5.73 20.99 4.38
N ASP A 92 -7.03 20.82 4.18
CA ASP A 92 -7.88 19.94 4.96
C ASP A 92 -7.69 18.45 4.63
N GLN A 93 -7.04 18.14 3.52
CA GLN A 93 -6.76 16.77 3.09
C GLN A 93 -5.29 16.38 3.27
N PHE A 94 -4.46 17.31 3.74
CA PHE A 94 -3.05 17.05 3.97
C PHE A 94 -2.87 16.11 5.16
N ASN A 95 -2.42 14.89 4.87
CA ASN A 95 -2.28 13.82 5.85
C ASN A 95 -0.85 13.26 5.88
N TYR A 96 0.10 14.17 5.93
CA TYR A 96 1.53 13.85 6.02
C TYR A 96 2.06 14.27 7.38
N ASP A 97 3.14 13.65 7.82
CA ASP A 97 3.90 14.10 8.98
C ASP A 97 4.93 15.14 8.53
N ILE A 98 4.86 16.33 9.08
CA ILE A 98 5.83 17.38 8.78
C ILE A 98 7.12 17.06 9.53
N LEU A 99 8.21 16.91 8.80
CA LEU A 99 9.53 16.60 9.36
C LEU A 99 10.33 17.85 9.64
N THR A 100 10.33 18.81 8.71
CA THR A 100 10.95 20.12 8.87
C THR A 100 10.03 21.17 8.29
N GLN A 101 10.08 22.36 8.84
CA GLN A 101 9.34 23.51 8.29
C GLN A 101 10.06 24.80 8.61
N ASP A 102 10.24 25.64 7.61
CA ASP A 102 10.76 26.99 7.72
C ASP A 102 9.84 27.92 6.93
N GLY A 103 8.99 28.63 7.67
CA GLY A 103 7.97 29.47 7.05
C GLY A 103 7.00 28.66 6.22
N ASN A 104 6.99 28.89 4.91
CA ASN A 104 6.07 28.25 3.96
C ASN A 104 6.66 27.07 3.21
N THR A 105 7.85 26.64 3.58
CA THR A 105 8.52 25.49 2.95
C THR A 105 8.92 24.48 4.00
N GLY A 106 9.09 23.24 3.58
CA GLY A 106 9.54 22.19 4.49
C GLY A 106 9.60 20.83 3.81
N THR A 107 9.75 19.81 4.63
CA THR A 107 9.71 18.42 4.21
C THR A 107 8.66 17.67 5.00
N ALA A 108 8.01 16.74 4.33
CA ALA A 108 6.99 15.91 4.95
C ALA A 108 7.02 14.51 4.34
N ALA A 109 6.54 13.53 5.08
CA ALA A 109 6.46 12.15 4.61
C ALA A 109 5.08 11.59 4.90
N LYS A 110 4.64 10.63 4.09
CA LYS A 110 3.37 9.94 4.34
C LYS A 110 3.39 9.28 5.71
N LYS A 111 2.26 9.29 6.38
CA LYS A 111 2.13 8.64 7.68
C LYS A 111 2.40 7.14 7.54
N LYS A 112 3.06 6.60 8.55
CA LYS A 112 3.34 5.18 8.65
C LYS A 112 2.04 4.42 8.87
N ILE A 113 1.73 3.47 7.98
CA ILE A 113 0.55 2.62 8.09
C ILE A 113 1.03 1.18 8.19
N ILE A 114 0.67 0.52 9.27
CA ILE A 114 1.02 -0.89 9.48
C ILE A 114 0.04 -1.75 8.67
N VAL A 115 0.59 -2.61 7.86
CA VAL A 115 -0.17 -3.54 7.01
C VAL A 115 0.35 -4.97 7.21
N SER A 116 -0.43 -5.94 6.75
CA SER A 116 -0.01 -7.34 6.75
C SER A 116 0.48 -7.74 5.36
N ALA A 117 1.52 -8.53 5.30
CA ALA A 117 2.08 -9.02 4.06
C ALA A 117 2.52 -10.47 4.18
N LYS A 118 2.59 -11.14 3.06
CA LYS A 118 3.05 -12.52 2.97
C LYS A 118 3.80 -12.73 1.66
N GLU A 119 4.96 -13.38 1.75
CA GLU A 119 5.67 -13.83 0.56
C GLU A 119 4.94 -15.02 -0.05
N MET A 120 4.55 -14.90 -1.30
CA MET A 120 3.86 -15.97 -2.01
C MET A 120 4.86 -16.83 -2.76
N THR A 121 4.72 -18.13 -2.62
CA THR A 121 5.67 -19.08 -3.21
C THR A 121 5.15 -19.68 -4.52
N GLU A 122 3.93 -19.37 -4.88
CA GLU A 122 3.25 -19.94 -6.06
C GLU A 122 2.45 -18.85 -6.78
N PRO A 123 2.10 -19.04 -8.07
CA PRO A 123 1.28 -18.07 -8.79
C PRO A 123 -0.09 -17.88 -8.12
N PHE A 124 -0.59 -16.66 -8.12
CA PHE A 124 -1.86 -16.34 -7.47
C PHE A 124 -2.57 -15.17 -8.15
N GLU A 125 -3.86 -15.05 -7.88
CA GLU A 125 -4.67 -13.90 -8.26
C GLU A 125 -5.36 -13.32 -7.02
N VAL A 126 -5.50 -12.01 -7.01
CA VAL A 126 -6.15 -11.30 -5.91
C VAL A 126 -7.30 -10.49 -6.45
N LYS A 127 -8.49 -10.71 -5.89
CA LYS A 127 -9.66 -9.90 -6.19
C LYS A 127 -9.67 -8.68 -5.26
N VAL A 128 -9.85 -7.50 -5.85
CA VAL A 128 -9.87 -6.25 -5.10
C VAL A 128 -11.22 -5.57 -5.25
N SER A 129 -11.62 -4.79 -4.24
CA SER A 129 -12.92 -4.13 -4.23
C SER A 129 -13.02 -2.93 -5.17
N TRP A 130 -11.88 -2.33 -5.51
CA TRP A 130 -11.81 -1.13 -6.32
C TRP A 130 -11.67 -1.39 -7.82
N SER A 131 -11.64 -2.66 -8.23
CA SER A 131 -11.51 -3.03 -9.64
C SER A 131 -12.25 -4.34 -9.91
N GLU A 132 -12.85 -4.46 -11.09
CA GLU A 132 -13.43 -5.73 -11.55
C GLU A 132 -12.35 -6.72 -11.99
N SER A 133 -11.19 -6.21 -12.36
CA SER A 133 -10.05 -7.04 -12.74
C SER A 133 -9.32 -7.56 -11.51
N THR A 134 -8.79 -8.77 -11.62
CA THR A 134 -7.93 -9.33 -10.58
C THR A 134 -6.48 -8.89 -10.78
N LEU A 135 -5.75 -8.78 -9.66
CA LEU A 135 -4.31 -8.60 -9.69
C LEU A 135 -3.65 -9.97 -9.76
N LYS A 136 -2.64 -10.10 -10.59
CA LYS A 136 -1.90 -11.36 -10.73
C LYS A 136 -0.53 -11.25 -10.09
N GLY A 137 -0.14 -12.29 -9.38
CA GLY A 137 1.17 -12.39 -8.75
C GLY A 137 1.93 -13.65 -9.17
N ASN A 138 3.25 -13.56 -9.11
CA ASN A 138 4.17 -14.64 -9.43
C ASN A 138 4.84 -15.17 -8.15
N PRO A 139 5.44 -16.37 -8.19
CA PRO A 139 6.23 -16.84 -7.05
C PRO A 139 7.33 -15.83 -6.67
N GLY A 140 7.45 -15.56 -5.39
CA GLY A 140 8.38 -14.57 -4.87
C GLY A 140 7.77 -13.19 -4.66
N ASP A 141 6.62 -12.90 -5.28
CA ASP A 141 5.90 -11.64 -5.04
C ASP A 141 5.29 -11.64 -3.64
N TYR A 142 5.10 -10.45 -3.11
CA TYR A 142 4.45 -10.26 -1.82
C TYR A 142 2.99 -9.84 -2.01
N LEU A 143 2.11 -10.52 -1.30
CA LEU A 143 0.72 -10.12 -1.17
C LEU A 143 0.62 -9.19 0.03
N VAL A 144 0.12 -7.98 -0.18
CA VAL A 144 -0.02 -6.97 0.86
C VAL A 144 -1.49 -6.64 1.06
N HIS A 145 -1.93 -6.65 2.30
CA HIS A 145 -3.29 -6.32 2.70
C HIS A 145 -3.31 -4.94 3.33
N TYR A 146 -3.84 -3.97 2.61
CA TYR A 146 -3.90 -2.57 3.07
C TYR A 146 -5.14 -2.27 3.91
N GLY A 147 -6.21 -3.00 3.70
CA GLY A 147 -7.47 -2.85 4.40
C GLY A 147 -8.53 -3.74 3.76
N PRO A 148 -9.79 -3.71 4.24
CA PRO A 148 -10.85 -4.54 3.69
C PRO A 148 -10.98 -4.35 2.17
N GLY A 149 -10.86 -5.43 1.41
CA GLY A 149 -10.95 -5.41 -0.05
C GLY A 149 -9.81 -4.71 -0.77
N ASP A 150 -8.82 -4.22 -0.05
CA ASP A 150 -7.71 -3.47 -0.62
C ASP A 150 -6.41 -4.26 -0.47
N TYR A 151 -5.95 -4.80 -1.58
CA TYR A 151 -4.76 -5.63 -1.65
C TYR A 151 -3.82 -5.10 -2.71
N GLY A 152 -2.55 -5.44 -2.57
CA GLY A 152 -1.55 -5.17 -3.58
C GLY A 152 -0.65 -6.36 -3.80
N VAL A 153 -0.11 -6.47 -4.99
CA VAL A 153 0.93 -7.42 -5.33
C VAL A 153 2.20 -6.64 -5.57
N VAL A 154 3.20 -6.90 -4.76
CA VAL A 154 4.47 -6.17 -4.80
C VAL A 154 5.59 -7.13 -5.15
N GLY A 155 6.34 -6.83 -6.19
CA GLY A 155 7.50 -7.63 -6.58
C GLY A 155 8.53 -7.68 -5.45
N ARG A 156 9.25 -8.77 -5.35
CA ARG A 156 10.18 -9.03 -4.25
C ARG A 156 11.21 -7.92 -4.05
N GLU A 157 11.86 -7.49 -5.12
CA GLU A 157 12.89 -6.44 -5.02
C GLU A 157 12.29 -5.11 -4.59
N ILE A 158 11.16 -4.75 -5.16
CA ILE A 158 10.46 -3.51 -4.81
C ILE A 158 10.02 -3.56 -3.35
N PHE A 159 9.50 -4.70 -2.90
CA PHE A 159 9.08 -4.85 -1.50
C PHE A 159 10.26 -4.67 -0.54
N GLN A 160 11.38 -5.30 -0.82
CA GLN A 160 12.57 -5.20 0.02
C GLN A 160 13.14 -3.77 0.08
N GLU A 161 13.00 -3.01 -1.00
CA GLU A 161 13.46 -1.62 -1.05
C GLU A 161 12.49 -0.64 -0.40
N THR A 162 11.18 -0.90 -0.47
CA THR A 162 10.16 0.09 -0.11
C THR A 162 9.42 -0.20 1.20
N TYR A 163 9.49 -1.42 1.71
CA TYR A 163 8.83 -1.81 2.95
C TYR A 163 9.85 -2.17 4.03
N GLU A 164 9.42 -2.02 5.26
CA GLU A 164 10.20 -2.35 6.45
C GLU A 164 9.34 -3.17 7.41
N MET A 165 9.96 -4.14 8.07
CA MET A 165 9.28 -4.94 9.09
C MET A 165 8.90 -4.07 10.29
N SER A 166 7.68 -4.28 10.76
CA SER A 166 7.21 -3.58 11.95
C SER A 166 7.78 -4.20 13.22
#